data_53addfb8ee4619d544dc2a536499f4a6
#
_entry.id   53addfb8ee4619d544dc2a536499f4a6
#
_cell.length_a   1.000
_cell.length_b   1.000
_cell.length_c   1.000
_cell.angle_alpha   90.00
_cell.angle_beta   90.00
_cell.angle_gamma   90.00
#
_symmetry.space_group_name_H-M   'P 1'
#
loop_
_entity.id
_entity.type
_entity.pdbx_description
1 polymer ?
#
loop_
_entity_poly.entity_id
_entity_poly.type
_entity_poly.pdbx_seq_one_letter_code
_entity_poly.pdbx_strand_id
1 'polypeptide(L)'
;MKTKSIFSMAICLTLLFAVSAGAQQSLVETVANGCKTEIEAYCKDVTPGEGRVLACLYARSDKLSGKCEYALYDAAAQLERAVAALSYVVNECADDLNKYCRDVPAGEGRLLECIEKNDPKVSSRCKEAIKQVGLK
;
A
#
# COMPACT_ATOMS: atom_id res chain seq x y z
N MET A 1 -55.81 38.29 14.48
CA MET A 1 -55.60 37.52 15.71
C MET A 1 -54.55 36.47 15.39
N LYS A 2 -53.60 36.25 16.26
CA LYS A 2 -52.23 35.78 16.10
C LYS A 2 -52.09 34.31 15.70
N THR A 3 -51.59 34.04 14.50
CA THR A 3 -51.10 32.70 14.09
C THR A 3 -49.64 32.57 14.48
N LYS A 4 -49.37 31.73 15.47
CA LYS A 4 -48.00 31.39 15.87
C LYS A 4 -47.46 30.33 14.90
N SER A 5 -46.51 30.75 14.07
CA SER A 5 -45.71 29.88 13.23
C SER A 5 -44.77 29.07 14.13
N ILE A 6 -44.97 27.77 14.18
CA ILE A 6 -44.05 26.84 14.85
C ILE A 6 -42.98 26.47 13.80
N PHE A 7 -41.85 27.15 13.87
CA PHE A 7 -40.68 26.75 13.11
C PHE A 7 -40.10 25.48 13.71
N SER A 8 -40.46 24.35 13.12
CA SER A 8 -39.89 23.05 13.44
C SER A 8 -38.47 23.00 12.85
N MET A 9 -37.51 23.25 13.70
CA MET A 9 -36.08 23.20 13.37
C MET A 9 -35.67 21.73 13.36
N ALA A 10 -35.82 21.09 12.18
CA ALA A 10 -35.26 19.79 11.93
C ALA A 10 -33.73 19.93 11.82
N ILE A 11 -33.08 19.72 12.95
CA ILE A 11 -31.59 19.56 12.99
C ILE A 11 -31.29 18.22 12.32
N CYS A 12 -30.94 18.30 11.02
CA CYS A 12 -30.39 17.19 10.27
C CYS A 12 -28.95 16.99 10.75
N LEU A 13 -28.80 16.12 11.75
CA LEU A 13 -27.51 15.69 12.27
C LEU A 13 -26.86 14.77 11.21
N THR A 14 -26.27 15.36 10.20
CA THR A 14 -25.41 14.64 9.26
C THR A 14 -24.14 14.23 10.00
N LEU A 15 -24.15 13.01 10.52
CA LEU A 15 -22.94 12.32 10.95
C LEU A 15 -22.04 12.15 9.71
N LEU A 16 -21.14 13.09 9.55
CA LEU A 16 -19.98 12.94 8.68
C LEU A 16 -19.12 11.81 9.26
N PHE A 17 -19.36 10.60 8.78
CA PHE A 17 -18.36 9.54 8.90
C PHE A 17 -17.14 10.01 8.08
N ALA A 18 -16.22 10.69 8.74
CA ALA A 18 -14.89 10.84 8.25
C ALA A 18 -14.29 9.43 8.21
N VAL A 19 -14.38 8.78 7.06
CA VAL A 19 -13.56 7.61 6.76
C VAL A 19 -12.14 8.15 6.76
N SER A 20 -11.47 8.01 7.90
CA SER A 20 -10.03 8.19 7.96
C SER A 20 -9.45 7.18 6.98
N ALA A 21 -9.05 7.64 5.79
CA ALA A 21 -8.10 6.93 4.98
C ALA A 21 -6.85 6.81 5.85
N GLY A 22 -6.75 5.71 6.57
CA GLY A 22 -5.56 5.36 7.33
C GLY A 22 -4.44 5.34 6.30
N ALA A 23 -3.56 6.35 6.35
CA ALA A 23 -2.36 6.34 5.55
C ALA A 23 -1.64 5.03 5.86
N GLN A 24 -1.65 4.08 4.92
CA GLN A 24 -0.85 2.88 5.05
C GLN A 24 0.60 3.33 5.17
N GLN A 25 1.16 3.14 6.35
CA GLN A 25 2.57 3.41 6.54
C GLN A 25 3.36 2.60 5.52
N SER A 26 4.27 3.26 4.83
CA SER A 26 5.13 2.54 3.90
C SER A 26 5.98 1.51 4.68
N LEU A 27 6.39 0.43 4.01
CA LEU A 27 7.27 -0.58 4.61
C LEU A 27 8.51 0.05 5.23
N VAL A 28 9.03 1.09 4.56
CA VAL A 28 10.20 1.85 5.02
C VAL A 28 9.90 2.60 6.32
N GLU A 29 8.74 3.25 6.42
CA GLU A 29 8.32 3.96 7.64
C GLU A 29 8.07 2.99 8.80
N THR A 30 7.49 1.83 8.56
CA THR A 30 7.27 0.79 9.57
C THR A 30 8.60 0.40 10.21
N VAL A 31 9.61 0.08 9.40
CA VAL A 31 10.95 -0.28 9.89
C VAL A 31 11.65 0.93 10.52
N ALA A 32 11.62 2.10 9.88
CA ALA A 32 12.28 3.31 10.40
C ALA A 32 11.75 3.72 11.77
N ASN A 33 10.43 3.65 11.98
CA ASN A 33 9.80 4.00 13.25
C ASN A 33 9.98 2.90 14.31
N GLY A 34 9.88 1.64 13.92
CA GLY A 34 10.05 0.50 14.81
C GLY A 34 11.48 0.31 15.28
N CYS A 35 12.46 0.51 14.40
CA CYS A 35 13.89 0.29 14.66
C CYS A 35 14.69 1.58 14.85
N LYS A 36 14.04 2.70 15.15
CA LYS A 36 14.71 4.01 15.28
C LYS A 36 15.93 3.97 16.19
N THR A 37 15.78 3.40 17.38
CA THR A 37 16.84 3.31 18.38
C THR A 37 18.03 2.49 17.89
N GLU A 38 17.77 1.36 17.24
CA GLU A 38 18.80 0.46 16.70
C GLU A 38 19.51 1.07 15.50
N ILE A 39 18.77 1.76 14.63
CA ILE A 39 19.34 2.49 13.49
C ILE A 39 20.29 3.57 13.99
N GLU A 40 19.86 4.38 14.97
CA GLU A 40 20.69 5.43 15.56
C GLU A 40 21.90 4.88 16.30
N ALA A 41 21.77 3.75 16.98
CA ALA A 41 22.85 3.15 17.78
C ALA A 41 23.87 2.38 16.93
N TYR A 42 23.43 1.68 15.89
CA TYR A 42 24.28 0.69 15.21
C TYR A 42 24.44 0.95 13.70
N CYS A 43 23.52 1.70 13.08
CA CYS A 43 23.46 1.85 11.62
C CYS A 43 23.46 3.33 11.16
N LYS A 44 23.78 4.27 12.03
CA LYS A 44 23.76 5.72 11.74
C LYS A 44 24.63 6.13 10.56
N ASP A 45 25.75 5.43 10.34
CA ASP A 45 26.71 5.73 9.29
C ASP A 45 26.40 4.99 7.97
N VAL A 46 25.30 4.24 7.93
CA VAL A 46 24.86 3.50 6.74
C VAL A 46 23.97 4.39 5.88
N THR A 47 24.40 4.67 4.66
CA THR A 47 23.61 5.43 3.69
C THR A 47 22.34 4.65 3.34
N PRO A 48 21.12 5.23 3.49
CA PRO A 48 19.87 4.59 3.10
C PRO A 48 19.81 4.23 1.62
N GLY A 49 19.03 3.25 1.28
CA GLY A 49 18.80 2.74 -0.08
C GLY A 49 19.34 1.33 -0.27
N GLU A 50 18.86 0.65 -1.32
CA GLU A 50 19.29 -0.71 -1.73
C GLU A 50 19.31 -1.75 -0.59
N GLY A 51 18.46 -1.58 0.43
CA GLY A 51 18.40 -2.50 1.57
C GLY A 51 19.56 -2.40 2.57
N ARG A 52 20.48 -1.42 2.42
CA ARG A 52 21.69 -1.33 3.27
C ARG A 52 21.40 -1.19 4.74
N VAL A 53 20.40 -0.38 5.13
CA VAL A 53 19.97 -0.24 6.54
C VAL A 53 19.41 -1.55 7.05
N LEU A 54 18.62 -2.25 6.25
CA LEU A 54 18.06 -3.55 6.60
C LEU A 54 19.17 -4.59 6.79
N ALA A 55 20.15 -4.64 5.90
CA ALA A 55 21.31 -5.52 6.04
C ALA A 55 22.12 -5.21 7.32
N CYS A 56 22.28 -3.93 7.67
CA CYS A 56 22.90 -3.53 8.93
C CYS A 56 22.13 -4.03 10.16
N LEU A 57 20.80 -3.89 10.18
CA LEU A 57 19.95 -4.40 11.25
C LEU A 57 20.07 -5.93 11.38
N TYR A 58 20.02 -6.66 10.27
CA TYR A 58 20.19 -8.11 10.27
C TYR A 58 21.56 -8.55 10.80
N ALA A 59 22.62 -7.81 10.47
CA ALA A 59 23.96 -8.08 11.01
C ALA A 59 24.08 -7.84 12.51
N ARG A 60 23.06 -7.24 13.14
CA ARG A 60 22.95 -6.94 14.59
C ARG A 60 21.70 -7.54 15.22
N SER A 61 21.20 -8.65 14.64
CA SER A 61 19.96 -9.27 15.09
C SER A 61 19.93 -9.63 16.58
N ASP A 62 21.10 -9.96 17.15
CA ASP A 62 21.28 -10.24 18.59
C ASP A 62 21.08 -9.01 19.50
N LYS A 63 20.96 -7.81 18.93
CA LYS A 63 20.86 -6.52 19.64
C LYS A 63 19.57 -5.77 19.36
N LEU A 64 18.66 -6.37 18.62
CA LEU A 64 17.38 -5.75 18.31
C LEU A 64 16.45 -5.82 19.51
N SER A 65 15.69 -4.76 19.73
CA SER A 65 14.57 -4.79 20.68
C SER A 65 13.38 -5.54 20.08
N GLY A 66 12.51 -6.10 20.92
CA GLY A 66 11.28 -6.74 20.47
C GLY A 66 10.40 -5.82 19.62
N LYS A 67 10.47 -4.50 19.82
CA LYS A 67 9.77 -3.51 18.98
C LYS A 67 10.34 -3.49 17.56
N CYS A 68 11.67 -3.52 17.43
CA CYS A 68 12.33 -3.54 16.13
C CYS A 68 12.10 -4.87 15.42
N GLU A 69 12.23 -6.00 16.12
CA GLU A 69 11.92 -7.33 15.57
C GLU A 69 10.49 -7.41 15.04
N TYR A 70 9.52 -6.91 15.82
CA TYR A 70 8.13 -6.85 15.40
C TYR A 70 7.95 -5.99 14.12
N ALA A 71 8.59 -4.83 14.05
CA ALA A 71 8.51 -3.95 12.88
C ALA A 71 9.09 -4.61 11.63
N LEU A 72 10.19 -5.35 11.76
CA LEU A 72 10.78 -6.12 10.66
C LEU A 72 9.85 -7.24 10.20
N TYR A 73 9.25 -7.97 11.14
CA TYR A 73 8.27 -9.02 10.84
C TYR A 73 7.02 -8.46 10.15
N ASP A 74 6.47 -7.36 10.67
CA ASP A 74 5.28 -6.72 10.08
C ASP A 74 5.55 -6.21 8.66
N ALA A 75 6.71 -5.59 8.43
CA ALA A 75 7.11 -5.15 7.10
C ALA A 75 7.27 -6.33 6.12
N ALA A 76 7.86 -7.44 6.57
CA ALA A 76 7.98 -8.65 5.76
C ALA A 76 6.61 -9.23 5.40
N ALA A 77 5.69 -9.34 6.36
CA ALA A 77 4.34 -9.82 6.12
C ALA A 77 3.53 -8.91 5.18
N GLN A 78 3.74 -7.60 5.25
CA GLN A 78 3.13 -6.65 4.29
C GLN A 78 3.69 -6.83 2.88
N LEU A 79 5.00 -7.04 2.74
CA LEU A 79 5.64 -7.29 1.46
C LEU A 79 5.13 -8.59 0.82
N GLU A 80 5.03 -9.66 1.59
CA GLU A 80 4.48 -10.94 1.11
C GLU A 80 3.05 -10.77 0.57
N ARG A 81 2.19 -10.05 1.30
CA ARG A 81 0.83 -9.76 0.83
C ARG A 81 0.82 -8.95 -0.46
N ALA A 82 1.68 -7.94 -0.57
CA ALA A 82 1.78 -7.12 -1.78
C ALA A 82 2.26 -7.95 -2.99
N VAL A 83 3.27 -8.81 -2.80
CA VAL A 83 3.77 -9.72 -3.85
C VAL A 83 2.68 -10.72 -4.27
N ALA A 84 1.95 -11.29 -3.33
CA ALA A 84 0.84 -12.19 -3.63
C ALA A 84 -0.27 -11.49 -4.44
N ALA A 85 -0.65 -10.28 -4.06
CA ALA A 85 -1.64 -9.48 -4.77
C ALA A 85 -1.20 -9.16 -6.20
N LEU A 86 0.05 -8.71 -6.39
CA LEU A 86 0.61 -8.45 -7.72
C LEU A 86 0.67 -9.72 -8.58
N SER A 87 1.11 -10.84 -8.00
CA SER A 87 1.16 -12.12 -8.71
C SER A 87 -0.23 -12.58 -9.15
N TYR A 88 -1.25 -12.40 -8.31
CA TYR A 88 -2.63 -12.67 -8.65
C TYR A 88 -3.08 -11.82 -9.85
N VAL A 89 -2.88 -10.50 -9.81
CA VAL A 89 -3.25 -9.61 -10.92
C VAL A 89 -2.52 -9.97 -12.21
N VAL A 90 -1.22 -10.24 -12.15
CA VAL A 90 -0.44 -10.63 -13.34
C VAL A 90 -1.00 -11.91 -13.97
N ASN A 91 -1.36 -12.91 -13.17
CA ASN A 91 -1.94 -14.16 -13.66
C ASN A 91 -3.32 -13.94 -14.28
N GLU A 92 -4.19 -13.15 -13.62
CA GLU A 92 -5.53 -12.85 -14.13
C GLU A 92 -5.51 -11.96 -15.40
N CYS A 93 -4.49 -11.14 -15.56
CA CYS A 93 -4.29 -10.25 -16.69
C CYS A 93 -3.35 -10.81 -17.78
N ALA A 94 -2.86 -12.04 -17.66
CA ALA A 94 -1.80 -12.56 -18.54
C ALA A 94 -2.11 -12.44 -20.03
N ASP A 95 -3.33 -12.77 -20.44
CA ASP A 95 -3.76 -12.69 -21.84
C ASP A 95 -3.81 -11.25 -22.35
N ASP A 96 -4.34 -10.33 -21.51
CA ASP A 96 -4.43 -8.90 -21.84
C ASP A 96 -3.03 -8.26 -21.90
N LEU A 97 -2.15 -8.59 -20.96
CA LEU A 97 -0.76 -8.14 -20.95
C LEU A 97 -0.01 -8.60 -22.21
N ASN A 98 -0.14 -9.87 -22.57
CA ASN A 98 0.49 -10.43 -23.77
C ASN A 98 -0.07 -9.79 -25.06
N LYS A 99 -1.34 -9.44 -25.09
CA LYS A 99 -1.99 -8.91 -26.26
C LYS A 99 -1.75 -7.41 -26.47
N TYR A 100 -1.78 -6.63 -25.40
CA TYR A 100 -1.78 -5.17 -25.48
C TYR A 100 -0.51 -4.52 -24.93
N CYS A 101 0.27 -5.21 -24.10
CA CYS A 101 1.38 -4.64 -23.34
C CYS A 101 2.71 -5.41 -23.48
N ARG A 102 2.83 -6.26 -24.51
CA ARG A 102 3.99 -7.14 -24.72
C ARG A 102 5.34 -6.40 -24.70
N ASP A 103 5.38 -5.21 -25.31
CA ASP A 103 6.60 -4.43 -25.47
C ASP A 103 6.84 -3.43 -24.31
N VAL A 104 5.99 -3.48 -23.28
CA VAL A 104 6.11 -2.62 -22.11
C VAL A 104 6.96 -3.30 -21.04
N PRO A 105 8.11 -2.73 -20.65
CA PRO A 105 8.96 -3.32 -19.63
C PRO A 105 8.27 -3.25 -18.27
N ALA A 106 8.39 -4.31 -17.46
CA ALA A 106 7.87 -4.35 -16.10
C ALA A 106 8.57 -3.33 -15.17
N GLY A 107 7.88 -2.94 -14.11
CA GLY A 107 8.37 -1.99 -13.09
C GLY A 107 7.68 -0.63 -13.17
N GLU A 108 7.80 0.15 -12.10
CA GLU A 108 7.31 1.54 -11.97
C GLU A 108 5.84 1.74 -12.38
N GLY A 109 5.01 0.71 -12.27
CA GLY A 109 3.58 0.79 -12.63
C GLY A 109 3.28 0.77 -14.13
N ARG A 110 4.28 0.68 -15.01
CA ARG A 110 4.13 0.78 -16.47
C ARG A 110 3.14 -0.23 -17.06
N LEU A 111 3.10 -1.46 -16.55
CA LEU A 111 2.14 -2.46 -17.00
C LEU A 111 0.70 -2.10 -16.62
N LEU A 112 0.48 -1.55 -15.43
CA LEU A 112 -0.82 -1.07 -14.98
C LEU A 112 -1.30 0.08 -15.86
N GLU A 113 -0.45 1.08 -16.11
CA GLU A 113 -0.76 2.17 -17.05
C GLU A 113 -1.11 1.68 -18.47
N CYS A 114 -0.39 0.65 -18.95
CA CYS A 114 -0.69 0.06 -20.26
C CYS A 114 -2.07 -0.58 -20.26
N ILE A 115 -2.42 -1.35 -19.24
CA ILE A 115 -3.75 -1.94 -19.08
C ILE A 115 -4.82 -0.84 -19.01
N GLU A 116 -4.60 0.23 -18.25
CA GLU A 116 -5.54 1.35 -18.14
C GLU A 116 -5.75 2.07 -19.47
N LYS A 117 -4.70 2.31 -20.24
CA LYS A 117 -4.79 2.90 -21.60
C LYS A 117 -5.61 2.04 -22.58
N ASN A 118 -5.63 0.74 -22.35
CA ASN A 118 -6.39 -0.23 -23.16
C ASN A 118 -7.70 -0.66 -22.49
N ASP A 119 -8.16 -0.01 -21.40
CA ASP A 119 -9.30 -0.42 -20.58
C ASP A 119 -10.54 -0.90 -21.37
N PRO A 120 -11.02 -0.22 -22.43
CA PRO A 120 -12.19 -0.67 -23.19
C PRO A 120 -12.05 -2.07 -23.78
N LYS A 121 -10.82 -2.54 -24.00
CA LYS A 121 -10.49 -3.81 -24.66
C LYS A 121 -10.06 -4.90 -23.66
N VAL A 122 -9.73 -4.50 -22.44
CA VAL A 122 -9.25 -5.40 -21.36
C VAL A 122 -10.41 -6.26 -20.86
N SER A 123 -10.13 -7.52 -20.61
CA SER A 123 -11.11 -8.49 -20.13
C SER A 123 -11.70 -8.09 -18.78
N SER A 124 -12.95 -8.50 -18.53
CA SER A 124 -13.60 -8.29 -17.23
C SER A 124 -12.86 -9.00 -16.08
N ARG A 125 -12.25 -10.14 -16.35
CA ARG A 125 -11.44 -10.90 -15.42
C ARG A 125 -10.24 -10.09 -14.92
N CYS A 126 -9.49 -9.48 -15.82
CA CYS A 126 -8.35 -8.62 -15.45
C CYS A 126 -8.80 -7.37 -14.68
N LYS A 127 -9.86 -6.70 -15.14
CA LYS A 127 -10.43 -5.52 -14.45
C LYS A 127 -10.86 -5.83 -13.02
N GLU A 128 -11.52 -6.95 -12.82
CA GLU A 128 -11.98 -7.37 -11.50
C GLU A 128 -10.80 -7.71 -10.58
N ALA A 129 -9.77 -8.38 -11.09
CA ALA A 129 -8.57 -8.68 -10.33
C ALA A 129 -7.86 -7.39 -9.83
N ILE A 130 -7.69 -6.39 -10.71
CA ILE A 130 -7.11 -5.09 -10.35
C ILE A 130 -7.91 -4.40 -9.26
N LYS A 131 -9.24 -4.43 -9.37
CA LYS A 131 -10.15 -3.85 -8.37
C LYS A 131 -10.09 -4.58 -7.03
N GLN A 132 -10.05 -5.91 -7.02
CA GLN A 132 -10.02 -6.73 -5.82
C GLN A 132 -8.78 -6.47 -4.95
N VAL A 133 -7.65 -6.14 -5.56
CA VAL A 133 -6.42 -5.83 -4.83
C VAL A 133 -6.26 -4.34 -4.52
N GLY A 134 -7.24 -3.50 -4.89
CA GLY A 134 -7.24 -2.08 -4.58
C GLY A 134 -6.26 -1.24 -5.40
N LEU A 135 -5.87 -1.70 -6.59
CA LEU A 135 -5.03 -0.93 -7.53
C LEU A 135 -5.86 0.06 -8.38
N LYS A 136 -7.18 0.04 -8.23
CA LYS A 136 -8.11 0.95 -8.90
C LYS A 136 -9.36 1.18 -8.05
#